data_cdb451341f74485ae4b4b6b4c558ab1d
#
_entry.id   cdb451341f74485ae4b4b6b4c558ab1d
#
_cell.length_a   1.000
_cell.length_b   1.000
_cell.length_c   1.000
_cell.angle_alpha   90.00
_cell.angle_beta   90.00
_cell.angle_gamma   90.00
#
_symmetry.space_group_name_H-M   'P 1'
#
loop_
_entity.id
_entity.type
_entity.pdbx_description
1 polymer ?
#
loop_
_entity_poly.entity_id
_entity_poly.type
_entity_poly.pdbx_seq_one_letter_code
_entity_poly.pdbx_strand_id
1 'polypeptide(L)'
;FIANRSGLEQALEAVLVPPSGSEQPQLPNNLPNKGIGEEATLEILAPIVIGGARHLGATGAFAHMDPPTPWVSWATTFWNASLNQNLLHPDLSPIAKDIERRVIDWLSPFYGMDGGHMTPGSTVSNLTALWAARDLNGIKIVVASDASHLSIAKAAHLLGLEYLSVATDS
;
A
#
# COMPACT_ATOMS: atom_id res chain seq x y z
N PHE A 1 16.29 15.19 -14.12
CA PHE A 1 16.47 14.28 -12.98
C PHE A 1 17.48 13.21 -13.38
N ILE A 2 18.69 13.31 -12.84
CA ILE A 2 19.74 12.32 -13.06
C ILE A 2 19.78 11.47 -11.78
N ALA A 3 19.72 10.15 -11.95
CA ALA A 3 19.80 9.24 -10.81
C ALA A 3 21.19 9.36 -10.13
N ASN A 4 21.20 9.60 -8.84
CA ASN A 4 22.41 9.56 -8.03
C ASN A 4 22.62 8.12 -7.53
N ARG A 5 23.50 7.38 -8.22
CA ARG A 5 23.80 5.98 -7.87
C ARG A 5 24.32 5.84 -6.44
N SER A 6 25.24 6.71 -6.04
CA SER A 6 25.82 6.68 -4.70
C SER A 6 24.76 6.90 -3.59
N GLY A 7 23.85 7.87 -3.81
CA GLY A 7 22.74 8.11 -2.88
C GLY A 7 21.76 6.93 -2.78
N LEU A 8 21.50 6.25 -3.90
CA LEU A 8 20.65 5.04 -3.91
C LEU A 8 21.34 3.86 -3.19
N GLU A 9 22.63 3.66 -3.39
CA GLU A 9 23.42 2.65 -2.68
C GLU A 9 23.45 2.92 -1.18
N GLN A 10 23.62 4.18 -0.76
CA GLN A 10 23.55 4.60 0.65
C GLN A 10 22.15 4.34 1.25
N ALA A 11 21.09 4.68 0.53
CA ALA A 11 19.73 4.42 1.00
C ALA A 11 19.43 2.92 1.15
N LEU A 12 19.93 2.10 0.23
CA LEU A 12 19.82 0.64 0.31
C LEU A 12 20.60 0.09 1.52
N GLU A 13 21.83 0.54 1.71
CA GLU A 13 22.67 0.11 2.84
C GLU A 13 22.03 0.44 4.18
N ALA A 14 21.40 1.60 4.31
CA ALA A 14 20.71 2.00 5.53
C ALA A 14 19.54 1.06 5.89
N VAL A 15 18.89 0.41 4.90
CA VAL A 15 17.85 -0.59 5.14
C VAL A 15 18.45 -1.95 5.49
N LEU A 16 19.55 -2.35 4.84
CA LEU A 16 20.22 -3.65 5.07
C LEU A 16 20.98 -3.68 6.39
N VAL A 17 21.56 -2.54 6.77
CA VAL A 17 22.30 -2.35 8.01
C VAL A 17 21.68 -1.17 8.76
N PRO A 18 20.56 -1.39 9.48
CA PRO A 18 19.87 -0.30 10.16
C PRO A 18 20.80 0.45 11.12
N PRO A 19 20.68 1.78 11.19
CA PRO A 19 21.46 2.59 12.11
C PRO A 19 21.28 2.12 13.55
N SER A 20 22.37 1.78 14.23
CA SER A 20 22.36 1.42 15.63
C SER A 20 22.49 2.68 16.49
N GLY A 21 21.48 3.01 17.26
CA GLY A 21 21.52 4.13 18.22
C GLY A 21 20.40 4.02 19.23
N SER A 22 20.71 4.37 20.47
CA SER A 22 19.72 4.41 21.57
C SER A 22 18.91 5.70 21.61
N GLU A 23 19.35 6.73 20.91
CA GLU A 23 18.62 8.00 20.81
C GLU A 23 17.62 7.93 19.67
N GLN A 24 16.37 8.20 19.97
CA GLN A 24 15.34 8.40 18.92
C GLN A 24 15.52 9.80 18.37
N PRO A 25 16.07 9.97 17.17
CA PRO A 25 16.20 11.27 16.55
C PRO A 25 14.81 11.85 16.31
N GLN A 26 14.66 13.14 16.57
CA GLN A 26 13.40 13.85 16.40
C GLN A 26 13.37 14.56 15.05
N LEU A 27 12.21 14.56 14.44
CA LEU A 27 11.96 15.38 13.25
C LEU A 27 12.12 16.86 13.60
N PRO A 28 12.71 17.67 12.70
CA PRO A 28 12.73 19.11 12.88
C PRO A 28 11.33 19.68 13.06
N ASN A 29 11.15 20.57 14.06
CA ASN A 29 9.86 21.18 14.32
C ASN A 29 9.40 22.15 13.21
N ASN A 30 10.34 22.70 12.45
CA ASN A 30 10.06 23.69 11.43
C ASN A 30 10.62 23.26 10.07
N LEU A 31 9.90 23.61 9.01
CA LEU A 31 10.39 23.46 7.65
C LEU A 31 11.65 24.33 7.46
N PRO A 32 12.75 23.78 6.94
CA PRO A 32 13.93 24.57 6.63
C PRO A 32 13.61 25.69 5.62
N ASN A 33 14.14 26.88 5.85
CA ASN A 33 13.96 28.03 4.93
C ASN A 33 14.62 27.81 3.56
N LYS A 34 15.57 26.90 3.49
CA LYS A 34 16.26 26.50 2.25
C LYS A 34 16.36 24.98 2.19
N GLY A 35 16.31 24.42 0.98
CA GLY A 35 16.59 23.00 0.75
C GLY A 35 18.02 22.66 1.23
N ILE A 36 18.16 21.52 1.87
CA ILE A 36 19.44 21.01 2.40
C ILE A 36 20.15 20.04 1.45
N GLY A 37 19.47 19.65 0.37
CA GLY A 37 19.94 18.67 -0.59
C GLY A 37 19.53 17.24 -0.26
N GLU A 38 19.64 16.36 -1.25
CA GLU A 38 19.13 14.98 -1.17
C GLU A 38 19.93 14.16 -0.16
N GLU A 39 21.25 14.24 -0.20
CA GLU A 39 22.16 13.47 0.66
C GLU A 39 21.95 13.82 2.14
N ALA A 40 21.99 15.11 2.49
CA ALA A 40 21.75 15.55 3.87
C ALA A 40 20.32 15.20 4.35
N THR A 41 19.35 15.18 3.44
CA THR A 41 17.99 14.72 3.78
C THR A 41 17.97 13.24 4.14
N LEU A 42 18.66 12.39 3.38
CA LEU A 42 18.77 10.96 3.69
C LEU A 42 19.51 10.71 4.99
N GLU A 43 20.59 11.43 5.25
CA GLU A 43 21.34 11.32 6.51
C GLU A 43 20.48 11.65 7.74
N ILE A 44 19.64 12.66 7.64
CA ILE A 44 18.70 13.02 8.72
C ILE A 44 17.56 12.02 8.85
N LEU A 45 16.97 11.60 7.74
CA LEU A 45 15.75 10.78 7.76
C LEU A 45 16.03 9.29 8.03
N ALA A 46 17.15 8.73 7.59
CA ALA A 46 17.42 7.31 7.74
C ALA A 46 17.37 6.83 9.22
N PRO A 47 18.04 7.48 10.18
CA PRO A 47 17.93 7.08 11.58
C PRO A 47 16.52 7.29 12.16
N ILE A 48 15.76 8.26 11.68
CA ILE A 48 14.39 8.53 12.14
C ILE A 48 13.44 7.47 11.60
N VAL A 49 13.45 7.25 10.29
CA VAL A 49 12.48 6.38 9.61
C VAL A 49 12.84 4.91 9.80
N ILE A 50 14.09 4.55 9.52
CA ILE A 50 14.54 3.15 9.57
C ILE A 50 14.81 2.74 11.01
N GLY A 51 15.51 3.56 11.77
CA GLY A 51 15.82 3.29 13.19
C GLY A 51 14.58 3.32 14.09
N GLY A 52 13.55 4.12 13.74
CA GLY A 52 12.27 4.17 14.45
C GLY A 52 11.26 3.09 14.04
N ALA A 53 11.51 2.38 12.93
CA ALA A 53 10.58 1.37 12.42
C ALA A 53 10.59 0.09 13.29
N ARG A 54 9.46 -0.60 13.34
CA ARG A 54 9.39 -1.94 13.90
C ARG A 54 9.88 -2.95 12.86
N HIS A 55 10.84 -3.79 13.24
CA HIS A 55 11.35 -4.85 12.39
C HIS A 55 10.38 -6.04 12.37
N LEU A 56 9.43 -6.04 11.47
CA LEU A 56 8.39 -7.06 11.37
C LEU A 56 8.93 -8.46 11.04
N GLY A 57 10.14 -8.55 10.48
CA GLY A 57 10.84 -9.82 10.25
C GLY A 57 11.63 -10.34 11.44
N ALA A 58 11.66 -9.63 12.57
CA ALA A 58 12.42 -10.06 13.76
C ALA A 58 11.72 -11.22 14.47
N THR A 59 12.53 -12.09 15.09
CA THR A 59 12.03 -13.16 15.95
C THR A 59 11.23 -12.54 17.10
N GLY A 60 9.96 -12.92 17.24
CA GLY A 60 9.08 -12.35 18.26
C GLY A 60 8.22 -11.16 17.80
N ALA A 61 8.24 -10.81 16.53
CA ALA A 61 7.28 -9.88 15.97
C ALA A 61 5.91 -10.57 15.80
N PHE A 62 5.01 -10.35 16.75
CA PHE A 62 3.66 -10.91 16.79
C PHE A 62 2.65 -9.77 16.84
N ALA A 63 2.45 -9.08 15.75
CA ALA A 63 1.46 -8.03 15.74
C ALA A 63 0.74 -7.97 14.39
N HIS A 64 -0.57 -7.91 14.45
CA HIS A 64 -1.43 -7.73 13.29
C HIS A 64 -1.17 -8.72 12.14
N MET A 65 -1.54 -8.36 10.94
CA MET A 65 -1.36 -9.15 9.72
C MET A 65 -0.37 -8.45 8.79
N ASP A 66 0.72 -7.92 9.36
CA ASP A 66 1.75 -7.15 8.63
C ASP A 66 3.05 -7.96 8.54
N PRO A 67 3.13 -8.97 7.65
CA PRO A 67 4.37 -9.73 7.47
C PRO A 67 5.45 -8.87 6.82
N PRO A 68 6.74 -9.23 7.00
CA PRO A 68 7.80 -8.60 6.24
C PRO A 68 7.59 -8.86 4.74
N THR A 69 7.85 -7.86 3.92
CA THR A 69 7.73 -7.98 2.48
C THR A 69 8.94 -8.71 1.88
N PRO A 70 8.76 -9.56 0.87
CA PRO A 70 9.87 -10.17 0.16
C PRO A 70 10.77 -9.11 -0.49
N TRP A 71 12.08 -9.34 -0.55
CA TRP A 71 13.03 -8.39 -1.14
C TRP A 71 12.68 -8.02 -2.60
N VAL A 72 12.05 -8.94 -3.35
CA VAL A 72 11.62 -8.67 -4.73
C VAL A 72 10.56 -7.55 -4.79
N SER A 73 9.74 -7.41 -3.75
CA SER A 73 8.77 -6.30 -3.65
C SER A 73 9.47 -4.95 -3.48
N TRP A 74 10.62 -4.92 -2.78
CA TRP A 74 11.44 -3.71 -2.68
C TRP A 74 12.00 -3.31 -4.04
N ALA A 75 12.58 -4.28 -4.77
CA ALA A 75 13.11 -4.06 -6.10
C ALA A 75 12.03 -3.53 -7.08
N THR A 76 10.85 -4.14 -7.07
CA THR A 76 9.75 -3.71 -7.94
C THR A 76 9.17 -2.35 -7.54
N THR A 77 9.13 -2.03 -6.25
CA THR A 77 8.77 -0.69 -5.77
C THR A 77 9.78 0.36 -6.23
N PHE A 78 11.06 0.03 -6.19
CA PHE A 78 12.12 0.89 -6.72
C PHE A 78 11.95 1.13 -8.24
N TRP A 79 11.67 0.08 -9.01
CA TRP A 79 11.38 0.23 -10.45
C TRP A 79 10.15 1.09 -10.68
N ASN A 80 9.08 0.86 -9.93
CA ASN A 80 7.87 1.67 -10.03
C ASN A 80 8.14 3.14 -9.74
N ALA A 81 8.90 3.46 -8.71
CA ALA A 81 9.28 4.83 -8.38
C ALA A 81 10.13 5.48 -9.49
N SER A 82 11.09 4.73 -10.05
CA SER A 82 11.97 5.19 -11.13
C SER A 82 11.22 5.43 -12.43
N LEU A 83 10.30 4.54 -12.80
CA LEU A 83 9.59 4.58 -14.08
C LEU A 83 8.36 5.48 -14.03
N ASN A 84 7.79 5.72 -12.85
CA ASN A 84 6.58 6.52 -12.63
C ASN A 84 5.44 6.17 -13.60
N GLN A 85 5.20 4.87 -13.80
CA GLN A 85 4.17 4.39 -14.72
C GLN A 85 2.79 4.42 -14.08
N ASN A 86 1.76 4.66 -14.89
CA ASN A 86 0.37 4.57 -14.47
C ASN A 86 -0.48 3.83 -15.52
N LEU A 87 -1.62 3.26 -15.09
CA LEU A 87 -2.51 2.49 -15.95
C LEU A 87 -3.49 3.37 -16.76
N LEU A 88 -3.55 4.65 -16.46
CA LEU A 88 -4.51 5.57 -17.09
C LEU A 88 -4.11 5.95 -18.53
N HIS A 89 -2.80 6.07 -18.77
CA HIS A 89 -2.27 6.53 -20.05
C HIS A 89 -1.43 5.43 -20.72
N PRO A 90 -2.02 4.66 -21.65
CA PRO A 90 -1.32 3.55 -22.31
C PRO A 90 -0.09 3.99 -23.10
N ASP A 91 -0.05 5.22 -23.61
CA ASP A 91 1.13 5.76 -24.31
C ASP A 91 2.32 5.97 -23.37
N LEU A 92 2.07 6.21 -22.08
CA LEU A 92 3.10 6.39 -21.06
C LEU A 92 3.44 5.07 -20.35
N SER A 93 2.51 4.12 -20.34
CA SER A 93 2.64 2.85 -19.64
C SER A 93 2.16 1.67 -20.51
N PRO A 94 2.78 1.44 -21.65
CA PRO A 94 2.26 0.51 -22.66
C PRO A 94 2.18 -0.93 -22.14
N ILE A 95 3.07 -1.34 -21.24
CA ILE A 95 3.12 -2.70 -20.69
C ILE A 95 2.33 -2.88 -19.38
N ALA A 96 2.10 -1.80 -18.62
CA ALA A 96 1.53 -1.91 -17.28
C ALA A 96 0.11 -2.50 -17.29
N LYS A 97 -0.72 -2.06 -18.24
CA LYS A 97 -2.07 -2.58 -18.42
C LYS A 97 -2.10 -4.06 -18.83
N ASP A 98 -1.16 -4.47 -19.67
CA ASP A 98 -1.06 -5.87 -20.10
C ASP A 98 -0.59 -6.78 -18.98
N ILE A 99 0.33 -6.29 -18.13
CA ILE A 99 0.76 -7.00 -16.92
C ILE A 99 -0.42 -7.15 -15.96
N GLU A 100 -1.18 -6.08 -15.67
CA GLU A 100 -2.35 -6.15 -14.78
C GLU A 100 -3.35 -7.18 -15.29
N ARG A 101 -3.74 -7.10 -16.56
CA ARG A 101 -4.66 -8.05 -17.17
C ARG A 101 -4.17 -9.48 -17.03
N ARG A 102 -2.89 -9.74 -17.32
CA ARG A 102 -2.30 -11.07 -17.20
C ARG A 102 -2.33 -11.59 -15.77
N VAL A 103 -2.04 -10.75 -14.80
CA VAL A 103 -2.11 -11.13 -13.38
C VAL A 103 -3.56 -11.43 -12.97
N ILE A 104 -4.52 -10.64 -13.42
CA ILE A 104 -5.94 -10.92 -13.19
C ILE A 104 -6.36 -12.26 -13.82
N ASP A 105 -5.97 -12.52 -15.08
CA ASP A 105 -6.26 -13.79 -15.76
C ASP A 105 -5.69 -15.00 -15.00
N TRP A 106 -4.55 -14.86 -14.35
CA TRP A 106 -3.95 -15.94 -13.54
C TRP A 106 -4.66 -16.12 -12.20
N LEU A 107 -5.15 -15.06 -11.59
CA LEU A 107 -5.72 -15.10 -10.24
C LEU A 107 -7.23 -15.41 -10.24
N SER A 108 -7.99 -14.90 -11.20
CA SER A 108 -9.45 -15.03 -11.21
C SER A 108 -9.96 -16.47 -11.10
N PRO A 109 -9.34 -17.51 -11.73
CA PRO A 109 -9.80 -18.90 -11.59
C PRO A 109 -9.75 -19.42 -10.14
N PHE A 110 -8.80 -18.95 -9.32
CA PHE A 110 -8.72 -19.35 -7.90
C PHE A 110 -9.92 -18.88 -7.08
N TYR A 111 -10.62 -17.86 -7.56
CA TYR A 111 -11.80 -17.29 -6.92
C TYR A 111 -13.10 -17.65 -7.64
N GLY A 112 -13.03 -18.51 -8.68
CA GLY A 112 -14.20 -18.85 -9.52
C GLY A 112 -14.76 -17.66 -10.29
N MET A 113 -13.90 -16.73 -10.69
CA MET A 113 -14.27 -15.51 -11.40
C MET A 113 -13.68 -15.52 -12.81
N ASP A 114 -14.34 -14.79 -13.72
CA ASP A 114 -13.91 -14.63 -15.13
C ASP A 114 -13.02 -13.40 -15.33
N GLY A 115 -12.80 -12.61 -14.30
CA GLY A 115 -11.99 -11.39 -14.35
C GLY A 115 -11.98 -10.65 -13.02
N GLY A 116 -11.43 -9.45 -13.04
CA GLY A 116 -11.32 -8.64 -11.85
C GLY A 116 -10.60 -7.31 -12.10
N HIS A 117 -10.25 -6.65 -11.04
CA HIS A 117 -9.51 -5.39 -11.07
C HIS A 117 -8.60 -5.28 -9.83
N MET A 118 -7.39 -4.79 -10.02
CA MET A 118 -6.48 -4.51 -8.93
C MET A 118 -6.85 -3.19 -8.26
N THR A 119 -6.83 -3.17 -6.94
CA THR A 119 -7.12 -1.98 -6.13
C THR A 119 -5.96 -1.70 -5.19
N PRO A 120 -5.80 -0.45 -4.71
CA PRO A 120 -4.71 -0.10 -3.79
C PRO A 120 -4.88 -0.67 -2.38
N GLY A 121 -5.92 -1.45 -2.10
CA GLY A 121 -6.13 -2.11 -0.82
C GLY A 121 -7.55 -2.59 -0.60
N SER A 122 -7.75 -3.45 0.39
CA SER A 122 -9.02 -4.13 0.69
C SER A 122 -10.20 -3.16 0.91
N THR A 123 -9.96 -2.01 1.52
CA THR A 123 -11.01 -0.99 1.71
C THR A 123 -11.56 -0.50 0.38
N VAL A 124 -10.69 -0.24 -0.60
CA VAL A 124 -11.11 0.19 -1.94
C VAL A 124 -11.72 -0.98 -2.70
N SER A 125 -11.24 -2.22 -2.50
CA SER A 125 -11.87 -3.43 -3.05
C SER A 125 -13.33 -3.55 -2.61
N ASN A 126 -13.59 -3.42 -1.30
CA ASN A 126 -14.94 -3.47 -0.74
C ASN A 126 -15.83 -2.34 -1.29
N LEU A 127 -15.30 -1.13 -1.38
CA LEU A 127 -16.01 0.00 -1.97
C LEU A 127 -16.36 -0.27 -3.45
N THR A 128 -15.40 -0.75 -4.23
CA THR A 128 -15.59 -1.04 -5.66
C THR A 128 -16.62 -2.14 -5.88
N ALA A 129 -16.58 -3.21 -5.08
CA ALA A 129 -17.54 -4.31 -5.17
C ALA A 129 -18.96 -3.85 -4.83
N LEU A 130 -19.15 -3.09 -3.76
CA LEU A 130 -20.44 -2.56 -3.37
C LEU A 130 -20.95 -1.50 -4.37
N TRP A 131 -20.07 -0.70 -4.93
CA TRP A 131 -20.42 0.24 -5.99
C TRP A 131 -20.93 -0.49 -7.24
N ALA A 132 -20.19 -1.50 -7.70
CA ALA A 132 -20.62 -2.32 -8.83
C ALA A 132 -21.97 -3.00 -8.55
N ALA A 133 -22.17 -3.57 -7.36
CA ALA A 133 -23.43 -4.19 -6.95
C ALA A 133 -24.58 -3.17 -6.93
N ARG A 134 -24.35 -1.95 -6.44
CA ARG A 134 -25.36 -0.88 -6.49
C ARG A 134 -25.75 -0.51 -7.92
N ASP A 135 -24.77 -0.26 -8.77
CA ASP A 135 -25.01 0.28 -10.10
C ASP A 135 -25.53 -0.78 -11.09
N LEU A 136 -25.07 -2.02 -10.97
CA LEU A 136 -25.48 -3.12 -11.87
C LEU A 136 -26.75 -3.83 -11.39
N ASN A 137 -26.94 -4.00 -10.08
CA ASN A 137 -28.03 -4.79 -9.52
C ASN A 137 -29.05 -3.95 -8.74
N GLY A 138 -28.82 -2.65 -8.60
CA GLY A 138 -29.74 -1.74 -7.93
C GLY A 138 -29.90 -2.02 -6.42
N ILE A 139 -28.87 -2.61 -5.77
CA ILE A 139 -28.93 -2.85 -4.33
C ILE A 139 -29.09 -1.54 -3.57
N LYS A 140 -29.83 -1.58 -2.48
CA LYS A 140 -30.07 -0.43 -1.59
C LYS A 140 -29.61 -0.69 -0.15
N ILE A 141 -29.46 -1.96 0.21
CA ILE A 141 -29.15 -2.39 1.57
C ILE A 141 -27.93 -3.29 1.54
N VAL A 142 -27.05 -3.08 2.49
CA VAL A 142 -25.89 -3.95 2.79
C VAL A 142 -26.13 -4.57 4.16
N VAL A 143 -26.16 -5.89 4.20
CA VAL A 143 -26.24 -6.64 5.45
C VAL A 143 -24.88 -7.27 5.73
N ALA A 144 -24.34 -7.05 6.92
CA ALA A 144 -23.07 -7.62 7.32
C ALA A 144 -23.04 -7.91 8.82
N SER A 145 -22.14 -8.81 9.22
CA SER A 145 -21.87 -9.12 10.62
C SER A 145 -21.37 -7.87 11.37
N ASP A 146 -21.69 -7.78 12.65
CA ASP A 146 -21.10 -6.78 13.56
C ASP A 146 -19.58 -6.98 13.74
N ALA A 147 -19.06 -8.18 13.48
CA ALA A 147 -17.63 -8.48 13.42
C ALA A 147 -16.99 -8.16 12.05
N SER A 148 -17.76 -7.68 11.07
CA SER A 148 -17.21 -7.36 9.75
C SER A 148 -16.24 -6.17 9.81
N HIS A 149 -15.26 -6.17 8.91
CA HIS A 149 -14.32 -5.07 8.83
C HIS A 149 -15.04 -3.73 8.58
N LEU A 150 -14.62 -2.68 9.28
CA LEU A 150 -15.22 -1.34 9.25
C LEU A 150 -15.37 -0.74 7.84
N SER A 151 -14.55 -1.17 6.87
CA SER A 151 -14.63 -0.72 5.48
C SER A 151 -15.97 -1.03 4.82
N ILE A 152 -16.69 -2.08 5.24
CA ILE A 152 -18.01 -2.43 4.70
C ILE A 152 -19.03 -1.35 5.07
N ALA A 153 -19.13 -1.02 6.36
CA ALA A 153 -20.04 0.03 6.83
C ALA A 153 -19.67 1.41 6.21
N LYS A 154 -18.37 1.72 6.14
CA LYS A 154 -17.90 2.96 5.48
C LYS A 154 -18.26 3.02 4.01
N ALA A 155 -18.08 1.92 3.28
CA ALA A 155 -18.42 1.86 1.86
C ALA A 155 -19.93 2.00 1.63
N ALA A 156 -20.76 1.32 2.43
CA ALA A 156 -22.21 1.48 2.39
C ALA A 156 -22.62 2.95 2.61
N HIS A 157 -22.08 3.59 3.63
CA HIS A 157 -22.33 5.00 3.91
C HIS A 157 -21.93 5.94 2.75
N LEU A 158 -20.73 5.76 2.20
CA LEU A 158 -20.23 6.55 1.07
C LEU A 158 -21.08 6.39 -0.18
N LEU A 159 -21.65 5.22 -0.40
CA LEU A 159 -22.47 4.89 -1.55
C LEU A 159 -23.97 5.24 -1.34
N GLY A 160 -24.35 5.77 -0.18
CA GLY A 160 -25.74 6.07 0.17
C GLY A 160 -26.61 4.82 0.31
N LEU A 161 -26.00 3.68 0.69
CA LEU A 161 -26.69 2.42 0.95
C LEU A 161 -27.05 2.32 2.43
N GLU A 162 -28.19 1.73 2.72
CA GLU A 162 -28.57 1.37 4.08
C GLU A 162 -27.63 0.25 4.58
N TYR A 163 -27.15 0.38 5.81
CA TYR A 163 -26.30 -0.65 6.42
C TYR A 163 -27.02 -1.29 7.61
N LEU A 164 -27.21 -2.60 7.55
CA LEU A 164 -27.79 -3.40 8.61
C LEU A 164 -26.71 -4.32 9.22
N SER A 165 -26.42 -4.09 10.49
CA SER A 165 -25.52 -4.96 11.25
C SER A 165 -26.30 -6.12 11.86
N VAL A 166 -25.77 -7.33 11.70
CA VAL A 166 -26.32 -8.55 12.30
C VAL A 166 -25.36 -9.05 13.35
N ALA A 167 -25.86 -9.29 14.55
CA ALA A 167 -25.05 -9.86 15.63
C ALA A 167 -24.54 -11.25 15.23
N THR A 168 -23.29 -11.53 15.54
CA THR A 168 -22.69 -12.84 15.39
C THR A 168 -22.53 -13.50 16.75
N ASP A 169 -22.82 -14.79 16.81
CA ASP A 169 -22.52 -15.59 18.02
C ASP A 169 -20.99 -15.66 18.16
N SER A 170 -20.52 -15.33 19.37
CA SER A 170 -19.10 -15.38 19.76
C SER A 170 -18.63 -16.78 20.05
#